data_031f8c449245a90eae8f2d0a0e217c95
#
_entry.id   031f8c449245a90eae8f2d0a0e217c95
#
_cell.length_a   1.000
_cell.length_b   1.000
_cell.length_c   1.000
_cell.angle_alpha   90.00
_cell.angle_beta   90.00
_cell.angle_gamma   90.00
#
_symmetry.space_group_name_H-M   'P 1'
#
loop_
_entity.id
_entity.type
_entity.pdbx_description
1 polymer ?
#
loop_
_entity_poly.entity_id
_entity_poly.type
_entity_poly.pdbx_seq_one_letter_code
_entity_poly.pdbx_strand_id
1 'polypeptide(L)'
;KFRGAFSAISALTSGERDKGILAYSSGNHAQGIAMAATMHNIPSTVIMPEDAPKIKIDNTRKLGAEVVLYDRYNESREVIGENLQKKFGSVLIKPYDDPNVIAGQGTAGLEITEQAKDLGIDEADLLVCCGGGGLTSGIALACAENAKNFKVRPVEPAGFDDVVRSLISGKRETNDSNSSSLCDAIVTPSPGILTFPILKEFCYPGMVVTECEVLKAMRIAFERL
;
A
#
# COMPACT_ATOMS: atom_id res chain seq x y z
N LYS A 1 -4.58 1.00 -3.46
CA LYS A 1 -4.57 -0.39 -2.90
C LYS A 1 -5.39 -1.37 -3.73
N PHE A 2 -6.59 -0.98 -4.20
CA PHE A 2 -7.46 -1.86 -4.98
C PHE A 2 -6.76 -2.42 -6.24
N ARG A 3 -6.10 -1.58 -7.05
CA ARG A 3 -5.40 -2.01 -8.28
C ARG A 3 -4.39 -3.14 -8.02
N GLY A 4 -3.55 -2.98 -6.98
CA GLY A 4 -2.58 -4.02 -6.59
C GLY A 4 -3.24 -5.28 -6.05
N ALA A 5 -4.29 -5.15 -5.22
CA ALA A 5 -5.06 -6.29 -4.73
C ALA A 5 -5.69 -7.06 -5.89
N PHE A 6 -6.34 -6.35 -6.82
CA PHE A 6 -6.97 -6.93 -8.00
C PHE A 6 -5.95 -7.65 -8.90
N SER A 7 -4.80 -7.02 -9.18
CA SER A 7 -3.73 -7.62 -9.97
C SER A 7 -3.20 -8.91 -9.34
N ALA A 8 -2.91 -8.88 -8.03
CA ALA A 8 -2.41 -10.05 -7.31
C ALA A 8 -3.42 -11.20 -7.31
N ILE A 9 -4.71 -10.90 -7.10
CA ILE A 9 -5.78 -11.90 -7.11
C ILE A 9 -6.01 -12.46 -8.52
N SER A 10 -5.94 -11.61 -9.55
CA SER A 10 -6.07 -12.02 -10.95
C SER A 10 -4.98 -13.00 -11.38
N ALA A 11 -3.78 -12.87 -10.83
CA ALA A 11 -2.63 -13.72 -11.13
C ALA A 11 -2.67 -15.10 -10.44
N LEU A 12 -3.60 -15.34 -9.50
CA LEU A 12 -3.71 -16.62 -8.81
C LEU A 12 -4.15 -17.74 -9.76
N THR A 13 -3.52 -18.90 -9.60
CA THR A 13 -3.96 -20.16 -10.25
C THR A 13 -5.31 -20.60 -9.72
N SER A 14 -6.01 -21.49 -10.45
CA SER A 14 -7.30 -22.05 -9.99
C SER A 14 -7.16 -22.73 -8.62
N GLY A 15 -6.12 -23.53 -8.41
CA GLY A 15 -5.88 -24.20 -7.14
C GLY A 15 -5.58 -23.28 -5.97
N GLU A 16 -5.04 -22.08 -6.21
CA GLU A 16 -4.84 -21.03 -5.19
C GLU A 16 -6.16 -20.32 -4.89
N ARG A 17 -6.98 -20.04 -5.91
CA ARG A 17 -8.31 -19.42 -5.75
C ARG A 17 -9.25 -20.28 -4.89
N ASP A 18 -9.21 -21.59 -5.09
CA ASP A 18 -10.04 -22.55 -4.31
C ASP A 18 -9.70 -22.53 -2.82
N LYS A 19 -8.48 -22.17 -2.45
CA LYS A 19 -8.02 -22.05 -1.05
C LYS A 19 -8.40 -20.75 -0.37
N GLY A 20 -8.87 -19.77 -1.14
CA GLY A 20 -9.21 -18.44 -0.65
C GLY A 20 -8.01 -17.56 -0.35
N ILE A 21 -8.30 -16.32 0.01
CA ILE A 21 -7.33 -15.25 0.21
C ILE A 21 -7.27 -14.87 1.68
N LEU A 22 -6.05 -14.59 2.14
CA LEU A 22 -5.77 -14.02 3.45
C LEU A 22 -5.06 -12.68 3.30
N ALA A 23 -5.42 -11.70 4.12
CA ALA A 23 -4.68 -10.45 4.24
C ALA A 23 -4.72 -9.96 5.69
N TYR A 24 -3.76 -9.11 6.06
CA TYR A 24 -3.81 -8.35 7.31
C TYR A 24 -3.65 -6.86 7.00
N SER A 25 -4.63 -6.06 7.42
CA SER A 25 -4.63 -4.61 7.23
C SER A 25 -5.75 -3.97 8.02
N SER A 26 -5.49 -2.79 8.59
CA SER A 26 -6.49 -1.98 9.28
C SER A 26 -7.29 -1.02 8.39
N GLY A 27 -7.03 -0.99 7.07
CA GLY A 27 -7.59 0.08 6.22
C GLY A 27 -7.76 -0.26 4.74
N ASN A 28 -7.22 0.59 3.88
CA ASN A 28 -7.46 0.56 2.43
C ASN A 28 -7.06 -0.75 1.73
N HIS A 29 -6.05 -1.47 2.24
CA HIS A 29 -5.69 -2.77 1.68
C HIS A 29 -6.74 -3.83 2.03
N ALA A 30 -7.28 -3.83 3.25
CA ALA A 30 -8.37 -4.70 3.67
C ALA A 30 -9.57 -4.59 2.73
N GLN A 31 -10.05 -3.37 2.52
CA GLN A 31 -11.17 -3.11 1.61
C GLN A 31 -10.83 -3.44 0.15
N GLY A 32 -9.60 -3.16 -0.28
CA GLY A 32 -9.12 -3.51 -1.63
C GLY A 32 -9.13 -5.01 -1.89
N ILE A 33 -8.67 -5.81 -0.92
CA ILE A 33 -8.70 -7.29 -0.97
C ILE A 33 -10.13 -7.79 -0.97
N ALA A 34 -10.98 -7.31 -0.05
CA ALA A 34 -12.37 -7.74 0.05
C ALA A 34 -13.13 -7.51 -1.28
N MET A 35 -13.01 -6.30 -1.84
CA MET A 35 -13.65 -5.96 -3.12
C MET A 35 -13.12 -6.81 -4.27
N ALA A 36 -11.80 -6.92 -4.42
CA ALA A 36 -11.18 -7.66 -5.51
C ALA A 36 -11.51 -9.17 -5.42
N ALA A 37 -11.47 -9.76 -4.21
CA ALA A 37 -11.85 -11.15 -4.00
C ALA A 37 -13.30 -11.42 -4.36
N THR A 38 -14.22 -10.54 -3.95
CA THR A 38 -15.65 -10.64 -4.29
C THR A 38 -15.86 -10.55 -5.81
N MET A 39 -15.16 -9.65 -6.52
CA MET A 39 -15.24 -9.56 -7.98
C MET A 39 -14.76 -10.83 -8.70
N HIS A 40 -13.86 -11.58 -8.08
CA HIS A 40 -13.37 -12.86 -8.60
C HIS A 40 -14.14 -14.09 -8.05
N ASN A 41 -15.17 -13.88 -7.21
CA ASN A 41 -15.90 -14.94 -6.51
C ASN A 41 -14.99 -15.85 -5.66
N ILE A 42 -13.97 -15.28 -5.00
CA ILE A 42 -13.02 -15.98 -4.15
C ILE A 42 -13.29 -15.61 -2.70
N PRO A 43 -13.39 -16.59 -1.76
CA PRO A 43 -13.52 -16.28 -0.36
C PRO A 43 -12.28 -15.56 0.17
N SER A 44 -12.46 -14.54 1.03
CA SER A 44 -11.38 -13.79 1.60
C SER A 44 -11.55 -13.60 3.11
N THR A 45 -10.45 -13.74 3.84
CA THR A 45 -10.37 -13.47 5.27
C THR A 45 -9.38 -12.34 5.50
N VAL A 46 -9.78 -11.33 6.27
CA VAL A 46 -8.93 -10.17 6.60
C VAL A 46 -8.74 -10.07 8.10
N ILE A 47 -7.49 -10.11 8.54
CA ILE A 47 -7.11 -9.92 9.94
C ILE A 47 -6.98 -8.41 10.18
N MET A 48 -7.80 -7.88 11.10
CA MET A 48 -7.87 -6.47 11.44
C MET A 48 -7.73 -6.26 12.95
N PRO A 49 -7.02 -5.22 13.41
CA PRO A 49 -7.00 -4.92 14.83
C PRO A 49 -8.39 -4.48 15.30
N GLU A 50 -8.79 -4.88 16.52
CA GLU A 50 -10.10 -4.60 17.08
C GLU A 50 -10.34 -3.10 17.35
N ASP A 51 -9.26 -2.34 17.56
CA ASP A 51 -9.27 -0.88 17.74
C ASP A 51 -9.25 -0.11 16.39
N ALA A 52 -9.31 -0.79 15.24
CA ALA A 52 -9.48 -0.11 13.97
C ALA A 52 -10.82 0.63 13.92
N PRO A 53 -10.91 1.79 13.21
CA PRO A 53 -12.16 2.49 13.06
C PRO A 53 -13.30 1.58 12.60
N LYS A 54 -14.40 1.58 13.36
CA LYS A 54 -15.57 0.70 13.12
C LYS A 54 -16.03 0.76 11.67
N ILE A 55 -16.02 1.95 11.06
CA ILE A 55 -16.41 2.12 9.65
C ILE A 55 -15.53 1.31 8.69
N LYS A 56 -14.21 1.17 8.96
CA LYS A 56 -13.29 0.39 8.13
C LYS A 56 -13.55 -1.12 8.27
N ILE A 57 -13.84 -1.59 9.49
CA ILE A 57 -14.23 -2.99 9.77
C ILE A 57 -15.55 -3.32 9.06
N ASP A 58 -16.57 -2.48 9.26
CA ASP A 58 -17.89 -2.68 8.69
C ASP A 58 -17.87 -2.65 7.15
N ASN A 59 -17.10 -1.73 6.57
CA ASN A 59 -16.93 -1.66 5.11
C ASN A 59 -16.23 -2.90 4.54
N THR A 60 -15.21 -3.42 5.23
CA THR A 60 -14.51 -4.65 4.82
C THR A 60 -15.48 -5.84 4.80
N ARG A 61 -16.32 -5.98 5.84
CA ARG A 61 -17.38 -7.01 5.88
C ARG A 61 -18.43 -6.82 4.78
N LYS A 62 -18.91 -5.59 4.55
CA LYS A 62 -19.86 -5.27 3.49
C LYS A 62 -19.34 -5.58 2.10
N LEU A 63 -18.03 -5.49 1.91
CA LEU A 63 -17.35 -5.85 0.66
C LEU A 63 -17.14 -7.37 0.50
N GLY A 64 -17.65 -8.20 1.42
CA GLY A 64 -17.70 -9.65 1.28
C GLY A 64 -16.59 -10.43 1.99
N ALA A 65 -15.69 -9.77 2.72
CA ALA A 65 -14.64 -10.49 3.46
C ALA A 65 -15.10 -10.92 4.85
N GLU A 66 -14.66 -12.09 5.28
CA GLU A 66 -14.64 -12.46 6.70
C GLU A 66 -13.59 -11.62 7.42
N VAL A 67 -13.94 -11.04 8.58
CA VAL A 67 -13.01 -10.22 9.38
C VAL A 67 -12.71 -10.92 10.69
N VAL A 68 -11.43 -11.28 10.88
CA VAL A 68 -10.88 -11.79 12.12
C VAL A 68 -10.25 -10.61 12.88
N LEU A 69 -10.79 -10.32 14.06
CA LEU A 69 -10.27 -9.25 14.91
C LEU A 69 -9.18 -9.78 15.84
N TYR A 70 -8.19 -8.95 16.15
CA TYR A 70 -7.10 -9.25 17.07
C TYR A 70 -6.72 -8.06 17.93
N ASP A 71 -6.23 -8.32 19.14
CA ASP A 71 -5.64 -7.31 20.02
C ASP A 71 -4.19 -7.03 19.60
N ARG A 72 -3.92 -5.86 19.00
CA ARG A 72 -2.57 -5.51 18.51
C ARG A 72 -1.51 -5.36 19.61
N TYR A 73 -1.92 -5.26 20.86
CA TYR A 73 -1.01 -5.11 22.00
C TYR A 73 -0.57 -6.47 22.57
N ASN A 74 -1.42 -7.49 22.45
CA ASN A 74 -1.21 -8.80 23.06
C ASN A 74 -1.07 -9.94 22.04
N GLU A 75 -1.42 -9.72 20.77
CA GLU A 75 -1.44 -10.73 19.74
C GLU A 75 -0.62 -10.30 18.50
N SER A 76 -0.02 -11.25 17.79
CA SER A 76 0.67 -11.03 16.52
C SER A 76 -0.24 -11.42 15.36
N ARG A 77 -0.54 -10.46 14.50
CA ARG A 77 -1.30 -10.70 13.25
C ARG A 77 -0.56 -11.67 12.32
N GLU A 78 0.77 -11.69 12.38
CA GLU A 78 1.60 -12.59 11.58
C GLU A 78 1.38 -14.03 12.05
N VAL A 79 1.38 -14.28 13.37
CA VAL A 79 1.13 -15.62 13.95
C VAL A 79 -0.30 -16.07 13.65
N ILE A 80 -1.30 -15.19 13.79
CA ILE A 80 -2.68 -15.49 13.44
C ILE A 80 -2.77 -15.85 11.95
N GLY A 81 -2.12 -15.06 11.08
CA GLY A 81 -2.08 -15.30 9.64
C GLY A 81 -1.45 -16.63 9.28
N GLU A 82 -0.31 -16.98 9.89
CA GLU A 82 0.35 -18.28 9.69
C GLU A 82 -0.55 -19.46 10.11
N ASN A 83 -1.24 -19.33 11.23
CA ASN A 83 -2.16 -20.37 11.71
C ASN A 83 -3.34 -20.56 10.75
N LEU A 84 -3.92 -19.48 10.25
CA LEU A 84 -5.00 -19.54 9.25
C LEU A 84 -4.50 -20.11 7.92
N GLN A 85 -3.31 -19.73 7.47
CA GLN A 85 -2.70 -20.31 6.27
C GLN A 85 -2.45 -21.81 6.42
N LYS A 86 -1.91 -22.27 7.56
CA LYS A 86 -1.72 -23.70 7.84
C LYS A 86 -3.02 -24.48 7.86
N LYS A 87 -4.09 -23.85 8.39
CA LYS A 87 -5.40 -24.50 8.54
C LYS A 87 -6.17 -24.59 7.22
N PHE A 88 -6.16 -23.53 6.42
CA PHE A 88 -6.99 -23.41 5.22
C PHE A 88 -6.20 -23.43 3.90
N GLY A 89 -4.88 -23.28 3.96
CA GLY A 89 -4.02 -23.17 2.78
C GLY A 89 -4.15 -21.83 2.03
N SER A 90 -4.85 -20.83 2.60
CA SER A 90 -5.17 -19.56 1.96
C SER A 90 -3.92 -18.80 1.50
N VAL A 91 -4.04 -18.09 0.38
CA VAL A 91 -2.94 -17.29 -0.19
C VAL A 91 -2.87 -15.95 0.52
N LEU A 92 -1.74 -15.66 1.16
CA LEU A 92 -1.50 -14.36 1.77
C LEU A 92 -1.11 -13.33 0.72
N ILE A 93 -1.88 -12.23 0.61
CA ILE A 93 -1.55 -11.09 -0.23
C ILE A 93 -1.09 -9.92 0.63
N LYS A 94 0.18 -9.56 0.48
CA LYS A 94 0.82 -8.48 1.23
C LYS A 94 0.39 -7.11 0.74
N PRO A 95 0.37 -6.06 1.60
CA PRO A 95 -0.14 -4.73 1.24
C PRO A 95 0.76 -3.91 0.31
N TYR A 96 2.03 -4.30 0.10
CA TYR A 96 2.99 -3.57 -0.71
C TYR A 96 4.20 -4.42 -1.18
N ASP A 97 4.65 -5.38 -0.38
CA ASP A 97 5.89 -6.16 -0.64
C ASP A 97 5.56 -7.46 -1.40
N ASP A 98 4.95 -7.29 -2.57
CA ASP A 98 4.47 -8.35 -3.46
C ASP A 98 4.60 -7.87 -4.92
N PRO A 99 5.20 -8.65 -5.83
CA PRO A 99 5.44 -8.22 -7.20
C PRO A 99 4.15 -7.93 -7.98
N ASN A 100 3.10 -8.71 -7.79
CA ASN A 100 1.82 -8.51 -8.45
C ASN A 100 1.07 -7.29 -7.91
N VAL A 101 1.21 -7.01 -6.59
CA VAL A 101 0.69 -5.79 -5.98
C VAL A 101 1.42 -4.56 -6.52
N ILE A 102 2.76 -4.59 -6.60
CA ILE A 102 3.56 -3.49 -7.15
C ILE A 102 3.17 -3.24 -8.62
N ALA A 103 3.07 -4.29 -9.44
CA ALA A 103 2.66 -4.20 -10.84
C ALA A 103 1.25 -3.58 -10.98
N GLY A 104 0.28 -4.03 -10.18
CA GLY A 104 -1.07 -3.46 -10.18
C GLY A 104 -1.10 -1.98 -9.79
N GLN A 105 -0.27 -1.56 -8.82
CA GLN A 105 -0.13 -0.13 -8.48
C GLN A 105 0.53 0.66 -9.61
N GLY A 106 1.41 0.05 -10.40
CA GLY A 106 2.06 0.65 -11.57
C GLY A 106 1.06 1.11 -12.65
N THR A 107 -0.14 0.51 -12.70
CA THR A 107 -1.19 0.96 -13.64
C THR A 107 -1.61 2.43 -13.41
N ALA A 108 -1.48 2.93 -12.16
CA ALA A 108 -1.70 4.36 -11.90
C ALA A 108 -0.60 5.22 -12.57
N GLY A 109 0.65 4.75 -12.55
CA GLY A 109 1.75 5.42 -13.25
C GLY A 109 1.55 5.42 -14.76
N LEU A 110 1.10 4.31 -15.36
CA LEU A 110 0.77 4.26 -16.79
C LEU A 110 -0.30 5.28 -17.17
N GLU A 111 -1.39 5.36 -16.41
CA GLU A 111 -2.45 6.35 -16.66
C GLU A 111 -1.95 7.79 -16.47
N ILE A 112 -1.12 8.05 -15.46
CA ILE A 112 -0.50 9.37 -15.25
C ILE A 112 0.34 9.78 -16.47
N THR A 113 1.18 8.88 -16.98
CA THR A 113 2.04 9.18 -18.13
C THR A 113 1.25 9.40 -19.42
N GLU A 114 0.17 8.64 -19.63
CA GLU A 114 -0.74 8.82 -20.77
C GLU A 114 -1.49 10.16 -20.69
N GLN A 115 -2.09 10.45 -19.53
CA GLN A 115 -2.82 11.72 -19.32
C GLN A 115 -1.89 12.94 -19.43
N ALA A 116 -0.67 12.86 -18.90
CA ALA A 116 0.31 13.93 -19.03
C ALA A 116 0.68 14.18 -20.49
N LYS A 117 0.87 13.12 -21.28
CA LYS A 117 1.13 13.21 -22.72
C LYS A 117 -0.02 13.91 -23.45
N ASP A 118 -1.27 13.57 -23.13
CA ASP A 118 -2.46 14.18 -23.73
C ASP A 118 -2.56 15.68 -23.40
N LEU A 119 -2.02 16.08 -22.24
CA LEU A 119 -1.96 17.48 -21.80
C LEU A 119 -0.69 18.23 -22.28
N GLY A 120 0.21 17.56 -23.00
CA GLY A 120 1.48 18.14 -23.45
C GLY A 120 2.48 18.40 -22.31
N ILE A 121 2.43 17.61 -21.24
CA ILE A 121 3.33 17.71 -20.09
C ILE A 121 4.47 16.70 -20.29
N ASP A 122 5.65 17.19 -20.60
CA ASP A 122 6.84 16.36 -20.87
C ASP A 122 7.77 16.19 -19.67
N GLU A 123 7.65 17.02 -18.64
CA GLU A 123 8.43 16.94 -17.40
C GLU A 123 7.54 17.26 -16.19
N ALA A 124 7.69 16.48 -15.11
CA ALA A 124 6.96 16.72 -13.86
C ALA A 124 7.68 16.10 -12.64
N ASP A 125 7.51 16.72 -11.48
CA ASP A 125 7.73 16.08 -10.19
C ASP A 125 6.43 15.40 -9.73
N LEU A 126 6.45 14.07 -9.60
CA LEU A 126 5.34 13.28 -9.10
C LEU A 126 5.52 13.01 -7.60
N LEU A 127 4.73 13.69 -6.79
CA LEU A 127 4.72 13.49 -5.34
C LEU A 127 3.78 12.33 -5.01
N VAL A 128 4.34 11.26 -4.47
CA VAL A 128 3.60 10.02 -4.19
C VAL A 128 3.67 9.70 -2.71
N CYS A 129 2.51 9.62 -2.04
CA CYS A 129 2.44 9.19 -0.65
C CYS A 129 3.05 7.79 -0.49
N CYS A 130 3.99 7.65 0.45
CA CYS A 130 4.78 6.44 0.63
C CYS A 130 4.68 5.92 2.05
N GLY A 131 4.37 4.64 2.20
CA GLY A 131 4.59 3.84 3.38
C GLY A 131 5.57 2.74 3.02
N GLY A 132 5.16 1.46 2.98
CA GLY A 132 6.05 0.36 2.58
C GLY A 132 6.54 0.38 1.12
N GLY A 133 6.16 1.37 0.32
CA GLY A 133 6.72 1.64 -1.00
C GLY A 133 5.99 1.04 -2.20
N GLY A 134 4.94 0.22 -2.03
CA GLY A 134 4.32 -0.50 -3.15
C GLY A 134 3.74 0.38 -4.25
N LEU A 135 3.00 1.45 -3.88
CA LEU A 135 2.44 2.41 -4.85
C LEU A 135 3.56 3.18 -5.55
N THR A 136 4.48 3.73 -4.77
CA THR A 136 5.59 4.55 -5.26
C THR A 136 6.50 3.76 -6.19
N SER A 137 6.82 2.50 -5.84
CA SER A 137 7.59 1.59 -6.69
C SER A 137 6.89 1.30 -8.01
N GLY A 138 5.59 1.00 -7.98
CA GLY A 138 4.82 0.75 -9.21
C GLY A 138 4.78 1.97 -10.12
N ILE A 139 4.52 3.16 -9.59
CA ILE A 139 4.53 4.41 -10.36
C ILE A 139 5.94 4.70 -10.91
N ALA A 140 6.98 4.51 -10.10
CA ALA A 140 8.36 4.78 -10.51
C ALA A 140 8.79 3.88 -11.69
N LEU A 141 8.45 2.58 -11.67
CA LEU A 141 8.70 1.67 -12.78
C LEU A 141 7.95 2.09 -14.06
N ALA A 142 6.68 2.47 -13.94
CA ALA A 142 5.90 2.92 -15.07
C ALA A 142 6.46 4.22 -15.70
N CYS A 143 6.89 5.18 -14.87
CA CYS A 143 7.50 6.42 -15.33
C CYS A 143 8.88 6.19 -15.96
N ALA A 144 9.70 5.33 -15.40
CA ALA A 144 11.02 5.00 -15.95
C ALA A 144 10.96 4.49 -17.38
N GLU A 145 9.91 3.76 -17.75
CA GLU A 145 9.70 3.26 -19.09
C GLU A 145 9.01 4.28 -20.02
N ASN A 146 7.97 4.97 -19.52
CA ASN A 146 7.04 5.73 -20.37
C ASN A 146 7.22 7.25 -20.31
N ALA A 147 7.88 7.80 -19.27
CA ALA A 147 8.05 9.24 -19.06
C ALA A 147 9.36 9.53 -18.30
N LYS A 148 10.50 9.35 -18.96
CA LYS A 148 11.84 9.40 -18.35
C LYS A 148 12.19 10.75 -17.68
N ASN A 149 11.50 11.82 -18.04
CA ASN A 149 11.69 13.14 -17.43
C ASN A 149 10.83 13.35 -16.18
N PHE A 150 9.99 12.37 -15.81
CA PHE A 150 9.17 12.47 -14.60
C PHE A 150 9.97 12.01 -13.38
N LYS A 151 10.03 12.89 -12.37
CA LYS A 151 10.79 12.66 -11.14
C LYS A 151 9.85 12.18 -10.04
N VAL A 152 9.78 10.87 -9.83
CA VAL A 152 8.95 10.30 -8.77
C VAL A 152 9.62 10.51 -7.41
N ARG A 153 8.92 11.17 -6.48
CA ARG A 153 9.39 11.50 -5.14
C ARG A 153 8.47 10.89 -4.09
N PRO A 154 8.96 9.99 -3.23
CA PRO A 154 8.19 9.52 -2.08
C PRO A 154 7.94 10.67 -1.10
N VAL A 155 6.71 10.75 -0.57
CA VAL A 155 6.31 11.72 0.45
C VAL A 155 5.81 10.98 1.68
N GLU A 156 6.41 11.27 2.82
CA GLU A 156 6.18 10.58 4.08
C GLU A 156 5.89 11.57 5.22
N PRO A 157 5.11 11.19 6.24
CA PRO A 157 4.93 12.03 7.42
C PRO A 157 6.16 11.95 8.34
N ALA A 158 6.46 13.02 9.03
CA ALA A 158 7.50 13.07 10.04
C ALA A 158 7.33 11.96 11.09
N GLY A 159 8.42 11.28 11.43
CA GLY A 159 8.40 10.11 12.31
C GLY A 159 8.11 8.78 11.61
N PHE A 160 7.68 8.80 10.35
CA PHE A 160 7.54 7.64 9.46
C PHE A 160 8.20 7.92 8.10
N ASP A 161 9.37 8.51 8.16
CA ASP A 161 10.21 8.93 7.04
C ASP A 161 11.31 7.89 6.70
N ASP A 162 10.99 6.63 6.94
CA ASP A 162 11.90 5.50 6.76
C ASP A 162 12.40 5.36 5.31
N VAL A 163 11.56 5.61 4.31
CA VAL A 163 11.97 5.56 2.91
C VAL A 163 12.94 6.70 2.60
N VAL A 164 12.65 7.94 3.03
CA VAL A 164 13.55 9.08 2.82
C VAL A 164 14.92 8.82 3.45
N ARG A 165 14.97 8.38 4.70
CA ARG A 165 16.20 8.01 5.39
C ARG A 165 16.92 6.85 4.71
N SER A 166 16.17 5.85 4.26
CA SER A 166 16.72 4.70 3.55
C SER A 166 17.35 5.07 2.22
N LEU A 167 16.75 5.99 1.46
CA LEU A 167 17.32 6.50 0.20
C LEU A 167 18.63 7.27 0.43
N ILE A 168 18.72 8.02 1.53
CA ILE A 168 19.94 8.77 1.91
C ILE A 168 21.04 7.81 2.37
N SER A 169 20.72 6.86 3.26
CA SER A 169 21.73 5.96 3.85
C SER A 169 22.11 4.80 2.92
N GLY A 170 21.30 4.51 1.90
CA GLY A 170 21.47 3.41 0.96
C GLY A 170 21.12 2.03 1.53
N LYS A 171 20.54 1.95 2.72
CA LYS A 171 20.08 0.72 3.40
C LYS A 171 18.68 0.94 3.98
N ARG A 172 17.94 -0.16 4.24
CA ARG A 172 16.60 -0.05 4.84
C ARG A 172 16.71 0.44 6.28
N GLU A 173 16.13 1.60 6.54
CA GLU A 173 16.00 2.18 7.88
C GLU A 173 14.67 1.75 8.51
N THR A 174 14.59 1.84 9.84
CA THR A 174 13.38 1.49 10.60
C THR A 174 12.92 2.72 11.40
N ASN A 175 11.61 2.89 11.50
CA ASN A 175 10.99 3.93 12.31
C ASN A 175 11.01 3.56 13.80
N ASP A 176 10.94 4.57 14.66
CA ASP A 176 10.75 4.36 16.09
C ASP A 176 9.33 3.78 16.33
N SER A 177 9.26 2.71 17.11
CA SER A 177 7.98 2.06 17.48
C SER A 177 7.03 2.96 18.28
N ASN A 178 7.53 4.02 18.89
CA ASN A 178 6.75 5.01 19.64
C ASN A 178 6.22 6.17 18.77
N SER A 179 6.60 6.21 17.48
CA SER A 179 6.10 7.23 16.56
C SER A 179 4.59 7.09 16.33
N SER A 180 3.93 8.22 16.13
CA SER A 180 2.51 8.29 15.78
C SER A 180 2.29 9.32 14.67
N SER A 181 1.27 9.11 13.83
CA SER A 181 0.87 10.06 12.79
C SER A 181 -0.62 9.93 12.48
N LEU A 182 -1.23 11.04 12.07
CA LEU A 182 -2.59 11.07 11.50
C LEU A 182 -2.68 10.31 10.17
N CYS A 183 -1.55 10.13 9.48
CA CYS A 183 -1.45 9.41 8.22
C CYS A 183 -1.49 7.89 8.39
N ASP A 184 -2.52 7.36 9.09
CA ASP A 184 -2.66 5.96 9.51
C ASP A 184 -2.49 4.92 8.38
N ALA A 185 -2.67 5.32 7.14
CA ALA A 185 -2.55 4.45 5.96
C ALA A 185 -1.10 4.17 5.52
N ILE A 186 -0.14 4.96 6.00
CA ILE A 186 1.27 4.90 5.59
C ILE A 186 2.25 4.84 6.78
N VAL A 187 1.77 4.50 7.97
CA VAL A 187 2.59 4.26 9.17
C VAL A 187 3.17 2.83 9.13
N THR A 188 4.21 2.65 8.36
CA THR A 188 4.92 1.36 8.22
C THR A 188 6.24 1.39 8.98
N PRO A 189 6.72 0.25 9.52
CA PRO A 189 7.95 0.23 10.30
C PRO A 189 9.21 0.45 9.46
N SER A 190 9.21 0.01 8.20
CA SER A 190 10.34 0.14 7.26
C SER A 190 9.87 -0.10 5.82
N PRO A 191 10.65 0.30 4.79
CA PRO A 191 10.38 -0.06 3.40
C PRO A 191 10.32 -1.57 3.21
N GLY A 192 9.58 -2.05 2.23
CA GLY A 192 9.54 -3.46 1.86
C GLY A 192 10.92 -3.97 1.37
N ILE A 193 11.08 -5.28 1.37
CA ILE A 193 12.30 -5.93 0.88
C ILE A 193 12.36 -5.82 -0.66
N LEU A 194 11.22 -5.99 -1.34
CA LEU A 194 11.10 -5.88 -2.79
C LEU A 194 11.00 -4.43 -3.23
N THR A 195 10.33 -3.57 -2.46
CA THR A 195 10.12 -2.18 -2.85
C THR A 195 11.36 -1.33 -2.72
N PHE A 196 12.19 -1.55 -1.69
CA PHE A 196 13.36 -0.70 -1.44
C PHE A 196 14.37 -0.65 -2.59
N PRO A 197 14.80 -1.76 -3.22
CA PRO A 197 15.68 -1.72 -4.40
C PRO A 197 15.07 -0.88 -5.53
N ILE A 198 13.77 -1.00 -5.79
CA ILE A 198 13.07 -0.24 -6.82
C ILE A 198 13.06 1.26 -6.49
N LEU A 199 12.72 1.60 -5.24
CA LEU A 199 12.72 2.99 -4.78
C LEU A 199 14.12 3.62 -4.90
N LYS A 200 15.16 2.87 -4.53
CA LYS A 200 16.56 3.31 -4.59
C LYS A 200 17.03 3.58 -6.02
N GLU A 201 16.57 2.79 -6.98
CA GLU A 201 17.00 2.89 -8.38
C GLU A 201 16.20 3.94 -9.16
N PHE A 202 14.88 4.03 -8.92
CA PHE A 202 13.97 4.77 -9.79
C PHE A 202 13.35 6.03 -9.15
N CYS A 203 13.53 6.26 -7.84
CA CYS A 203 13.00 7.46 -7.20
C CYS A 203 14.06 8.54 -7.02
N TYR A 204 13.60 9.78 -7.09
CA TYR A 204 14.35 10.96 -6.70
C TYR A 204 14.28 11.19 -5.17
N PRO A 205 15.07 12.09 -4.60
CA PRO A 205 15.00 12.41 -3.18
C PRO A 205 13.59 12.67 -2.71
N GLY A 206 13.20 11.99 -1.64
CA GLY A 206 11.85 12.10 -1.08
C GLY A 206 11.66 13.36 -0.24
N MET A 207 10.44 13.52 0.24
CA MET A 207 10.03 14.66 1.06
C MET A 207 9.38 14.18 2.35
N VAL A 208 9.64 14.92 3.43
CA VAL A 208 9.01 14.70 4.73
C VAL A 208 8.05 15.85 5.00
N VAL A 209 6.81 15.53 5.40
CA VAL A 209 5.77 16.50 5.73
C VAL A 209 5.39 16.43 7.20
N THR A 210 5.10 17.58 7.78
CA THR A 210 4.65 17.69 9.17
C THR A 210 3.14 17.44 9.29
N GLU A 211 2.67 17.05 10.47
CA GLU A 211 1.23 16.91 10.78
C GLU A 211 0.46 18.21 10.48
N CYS A 212 1.07 19.37 10.72
CA CYS A 212 0.46 20.67 10.44
C CYS A 212 0.24 20.89 8.94
N GLU A 213 1.17 20.46 8.09
CA GLU A 213 1.04 20.53 6.63
C GLU A 213 -0.01 19.54 6.14
N VAL A 214 -0.08 18.33 6.72
CA VAL A 214 -1.12 17.34 6.43
C VAL A 214 -2.51 17.91 6.75
N LEU A 215 -2.71 18.49 7.94
CA LEU A 215 -3.99 19.09 8.31
C LEU A 215 -4.38 20.25 7.40
N LYS A 216 -3.43 21.10 6.99
CA LYS A 216 -3.68 22.17 6.02
C LYS A 216 -4.10 21.61 4.67
N ALA A 217 -3.40 20.57 4.18
CA ALA A 217 -3.74 19.92 2.92
C ALA A 217 -5.12 19.26 2.96
N MET A 218 -5.46 18.57 4.06
CA MET A 218 -6.80 17.99 4.27
C MET A 218 -7.90 19.06 4.23
N ARG A 219 -7.66 20.21 4.88
CA ARG A 219 -8.59 21.33 4.87
C ARG A 219 -8.80 21.88 3.45
N ILE A 220 -7.71 22.10 2.70
CA ILE A 220 -7.79 22.58 1.31
C ILE A 220 -8.55 21.57 0.46
N ALA A 221 -8.30 20.28 0.60
CA ALA A 221 -9.02 19.24 -0.14
C ALA A 221 -10.52 19.26 0.20
N PHE A 222 -10.88 19.37 1.47
CA PHE A 222 -12.28 19.45 1.90
C PHE A 222 -13.02 20.71 1.38
N GLU A 223 -12.32 21.84 1.25
CA GLU A 223 -12.89 23.11 0.81
C GLU A 223 -12.97 23.25 -0.73
N ARG A 224 -12.18 22.48 -1.49
CA ARG A 224 -11.98 22.69 -2.94
C ARG A 224 -12.32 21.49 -3.83
N LEU A 225 -12.39 20.28 -3.28
CA LEU A 225 -12.69 19.02 -3.98
C LEU A 225 -13.99 18.39 -3.46
#